data_2b216e25dee720dbe5c2de9d969eb7f1
#
_entry.id   2b216e25dee720dbe5c2de9d969eb7f1
#
_cell.length_a   1.000
_cell.length_b   1.000
_cell.length_c   1.000
_cell.angle_alpha   90.00
_cell.angle_beta   90.00
_cell.angle_gamma   90.00
#
_symmetry.space_group_name_H-M   'P 1'
#
loop_
_entity.id
_entity.type
_entity.pdbx_description
1 polymer ?
#
loop_
_entity_poly.entity_id
_entity_poly.type
_entity_poly.pdbx_seq_one_letter_code
_entity_poly.pdbx_strand_id
1 'polypeptide(L)'
;MADDSLLNSASREPVILRMSRDLVRTVKRGHPWVYAEGLRTLPSAPTGSWAILQDNTKGREVARGYYDPQCPIAFRSCELDEKPFNDDWARRRIDRAIQWRKRSLTADTTGYRLLHGEGDNVPGLVVDIYGPYAVMQLDGAGPSGFWNASGIAAYLAEVLSLKGVWLRSRDRGVTGELLHGAMPPNNIASFLEHGIQWTADLVKGQKTGFFLDQRENRRLVRELSQGQRVLNLFAYTGGFSVAAGLGGAKHVTSVDLAKPAIAMAQSHWELNGLAPEQHAGFAEDVFEFLAAAQTRRELWDIVICDPPSFAPSESSVPQAVAAYRKLIAASAKVTQRGGLLATASCSSHIPESTFLEINEEAVSEARRRGTVLSITGQPWDHPAPLVCPEFRYLKFVLLRVE
;
A
#
# COMPACT_ATOMS: atom_id res chain seq x y z
N MET A 1 28.14 19.46 10.21
CA MET A 1 26.80 19.51 10.81
C MET A 1 25.87 19.01 9.73
N ALA A 2 25.09 17.96 10.00
CA ALA A 2 24.06 17.52 9.06
C ALA A 2 23.07 18.69 8.87
N ASP A 3 22.62 18.90 7.66
CA ASP A 3 21.59 19.89 7.36
C ASP A 3 20.27 19.38 7.97
N ASP A 4 19.84 19.98 9.10
CA ASP A 4 18.62 19.63 9.83
C ASP A 4 17.34 20.06 9.08
N SER A 5 17.49 20.60 7.87
CA SER A 5 16.37 20.99 7.02
C SER A 5 15.62 19.77 6.52
N LEU A 6 14.28 19.83 6.52
CA LEU A 6 13.40 18.78 5.97
C LEU A 6 13.14 18.98 4.47
N LEU A 7 13.48 20.14 3.92
CA LEU A 7 13.24 20.54 2.53
C LEU A 7 14.53 20.92 1.82
N ASN A 8 14.76 20.37 0.62
CA ASN A 8 15.91 20.73 -0.21
C ASN A 8 15.81 22.14 -0.81
N SER A 9 14.63 22.72 -0.91
CA SER A 9 14.33 23.92 -1.71
C SER A 9 13.86 25.11 -0.90
N ALA A 10 13.84 25.04 0.43
CA ALA A 10 13.22 26.06 1.31
C ALA A 10 13.79 27.48 1.16
N SER A 11 15.00 27.64 0.64
CA SER A 11 15.71 28.93 0.50
C SER A 11 15.70 29.52 -0.92
N ARG A 12 15.02 28.89 -1.90
CA ARG A 12 15.01 29.35 -3.31
C ARG A 12 13.73 30.14 -3.62
N GLU A 13 13.83 31.09 -4.56
CA GLU A 13 12.64 31.76 -5.11
C GLU A 13 11.70 30.74 -5.74
N PRO A 14 10.35 30.92 -5.55
CA PRO A 14 9.36 30.02 -6.09
C PRO A 14 9.29 30.07 -7.63
N VAL A 15 9.12 28.93 -8.26
CA VAL A 15 8.72 28.85 -9.66
C VAL A 15 7.25 29.26 -9.77
N ILE A 16 6.95 30.26 -10.58
CA ILE A 16 5.58 30.70 -10.82
C ILE A 16 4.97 29.85 -11.94
N LEU A 17 3.95 29.09 -11.60
CA LEU A 17 3.19 28.23 -12.51
C LEU A 17 1.80 28.84 -12.74
N ARG A 18 1.37 28.92 -13.99
CA ARG A 18 0.04 29.43 -14.34
C ARG A 18 -0.81 28.34 -14.98
N MET A 19 -2.03 28.18 -14.49
CA MET A 19 -2.98 27.23 -15.07
C MET A 19 -3.30 27.57 -16.53
N SER A 20 -3.44 26.54 -17.38
CA SER A 20 -3.89 26.69 -18.77
C SER A 20 -5.41 26.84 -18.87
N ARG A 21 -6.15 26.23 -17.96
CA ARG A 21 -7.61 26.23 -17.83
C ARG A 21 -8.02 26.42 -16.36
N ASP A 22 -9.30 26.62 -16.10
CA ASP A 22 -9.79 26.78 -14.72
C ASP A 22 -9.78 25.44 -13.96
N LEU A 23 -8.77 25.25 -13.12
CA LEU A 23 -8.63 24.13 -12.18
C LEU A 23 -8.75 24.60 -10.72
N VAL A 24 -9.06 25.89 -10.47
CA VAL A 24 -9.10 26.48 -9.14
C VAL A 24 -9.99 25.69 -8.19
N ARG A 25 -11.20 25.36 -8.65
CA ARG A 25 -12.15 24.58 -7.82
C ARG A 25 -11.61 23.19 -7.47
N THR A 26 -10.98 22.50 -8.42
CA THR A 26 -10.41 21.17 -8.23
C THR A 26 -9.28 21.21 -7.19
N VAL A 27 -8.34 22.14 -7.34
CA VAL A 27 -7.21 22.32 -6.42
C VAL A 27 -7.71 22.75 -5.03
N LYS A 28 -8.61 23.76 -4.96
CA LYS A 28 -9.18 24.24 -3.68
C LYS A 28 -10.02 23.19 -2.93
N ARG A 29 -10.53 22.17 -3.63
CA ARG A 29 -11.18 21.00 -3.01
C ARG A 29 -10.18 19.99 -2.46
N GLY A 30 -8.87 20.20 -2.68
CA GLY A 30 -7.80 19.37 -2.15
C GLY A 30 -7.25 18.36 -3.13
N HIS A 31 -7.52 18.47 -4.45
CA HIS A 31 -6.86 17.61 -5.42
C HIS A 31 -5.36 17.93 -5.44
N PRO A 32 -4.49 16.95 -5.14
CA PRO A 32 -3.08 17.24 -4.87
C PRO A 32 -2.24 17.43 -6.14
N TRP A 33 -2.77 17.11 -7.33
CA TRP A 33 -1.99 17.06 -8.56
C TRP A 33 -2.51 18.04 -9.63
N VAL A 34 -1.57 18.71 -10.30
CA VAL A 34 -1.82 19.37 -11.58
C VAL A 34 -0.90 18.77 -12.63
N TYR A 35 -1.52 18.22 -13.67
CA TYR A 35 -0.79 17.62 -14.78
C TYR A 35 -0.18 18.69 -15.68
N ALA A 36 0.89 18.32 -16.41
CA ALA A 36 1.62 19.21 -17.31
C ALA A 36 0.71 19.95 -18.32
N GLU A 37 -0.28 19.27 -18.89
CA GLU A 37 -1.30 19.84 -19.78
C GLU A 37 -2.20 20.90 -19.11
N GLY A 38 -2.31 20.86 -17.80
CA GLY A 38 -3.04 21.82 -16.98
C GLY A 38 -2.29 23.13 -16.74
N LEU A 39 -1.04 23.24 -17.17
CA LEU A 39 -0.19 24.43 -17.05
C LEU A 39 0.00 25.13 -18.41
N ARG A 40 0.10 26.47 -18.41
CA ARG A 40 0.32 27.24 -19.65
C ARG A 40 1.70 27.01 -20.25
N THR A 41 2.68 26.94 -19.39
CA THR A 41 4.09 26.72 -19.74
C THR A 41 4.72 25.82 -18.69
N LEU A 42 5.75 25.11 -19.09
CA LEU A 42 6.61 24.34 -18.22
C LEU A 42 7.97 25.05 -18.13
N PRO A 43 8.18 25.98 -17.16
CA PRO A 43 9.44 26.70 -17.03
C PRO A 43 10.60 25.74 -16.80
N SER A 44 11.78 26.09 -17.30
CA SER A 44 13.00 25.37 -16.96
C SER A 44 13.36 25.65 -15.49
N ALA A 45 13.33 24.63 -14.66
CA ALA A 45 13.71 24.69 -13.26
C ALA A 45 14.21 23.31 -12.79
N PRO A 46 15.03 23.24 -11.73
CA PRO A 46 15.38 21.95 -11.13
C PRO A 46 14.12 21.20 -10.67
N THR A 47 14.11 19.90 -10.87
CA THR A 47 13.06 19.01 -10.38
C THR A 47 12.92 19.12 -8.84
N GLY A 48 11.70 19.22 -8.35
CA GLY A 48 11.42 19.43 -6.94
C GLY A 48 11.49 20.89 -6.47
N SER A 49 11.69 21.84 -7.40
CA SER A 49 11.69 23.27 -7.04
C SER A 49 10.38 23.68 -6.40
N TRP A 50 10.46 24.46 -5.33
CA TRP A 50 9.29 25.11 -4.75
C TRP A 50 8.56 25.95 -5.79
N ALA A 51 7.23 25.89 -5.80
CA ALA A 51 6.41 26.55 -6.79
C ALA A 51 5.12 27.14 -6.21
N ILE A 52 4.67 28.24 -6.80
CA ILE A 52 3.37 28.86 -6.58
C ILE A 52 2.51 28.63 -7.81
N LEU A 53 1.35 28.02 -7.61
CA LEU A 53 0.35 27.81 -8.64
C LEU A 53 -0.63 28.99 -8.67
N GLN A 54 -0.76 29.63 -9.81
CA GLN A 54 -1.68 30.75 -10.05
C GLN A 54 -2.85 30.36 -10.94
N ASP A 55 -3.98 31.07 -10.76
CA ASP A 55 -5.17 30.94 -11.61
C ASP A 55 -4.86 31.28 -13.08
N ASN A 56 -5.77 30.87 -13.97
CA ASN A 56 -5.61 31.06 -15.41
C ASN A 56 -5.95 32.47 -15.89
N THR A 57 -6.52 33.35 -15.06
CA THR A 57 -7.04 34.66 -15.46
C THR A 57 -6.25 35.82 -14.88
N LYS A 58 -6.28 36.01 -13.55
CA LYS A 58 -5.77 37.18 -12.86
C LYS A 58 -4.38 36.98 -12.23
N GLY A 59 -3.80 35.76 -12.29
CA GLY A 59 -2.55 35.44 -11.67
C GLY A 59 -2.61 35.39 -10.13
N ARG A 60 -3.80 35.11 -9.55
CA ARG A 60 -3.96 34.96 -8.12
C ARG A 60 -3.40 33.63 -7.66
N GLU A 61 -2.72 33.63 -6.54
CA GLU A 61 -2.22 32.41 -5.89
C GLU A 61 -3.39 31.48 -5.55
N VAL A 62 -3.23 30.19 -5.87
CA VAL A 62 -4.21 29.13 -5.62
C VAL A 62 -3.66 28.08 -4.67
N ALA A 63 -2.39 27.73 -4.83
CA ALA A 63 -1.73 26.73 -4.01
C ALA A 63 -0.21 26.91 -4.03
N ARG A 64 0.45 26.40 -3.01
CA ARG A 64 1.91 26.24 -2.88
C ARG A 64 2.26 24.77 -2.90
N GLY A 65 3.40 24.44 -3.47
CA GLY A 65 3.86 23.06 -3.57
C GLY A 65 5.21 22.97 -4.27
N TYR A 66 5.43 21.90 -4.98
CA TYR A 66 6.66 21.72 -5.76
C TYR A 66 6.38 21.29 -7.20
N TYR A 67 7.34 21.57 -8.04
CA TYR A 67 7.28 21.44 -9.48
C TYR A 67 8.26 20.38 -9.99
N ASP A 68 7.78 19.57 -10.92
CA ASP A 68 8.59 18.61 -11.67
C ASP A 68 8.34 18.79 -13.17
N PRO A 69 9.28 19.43 -13.91
CA PRO A 69 9.11 19.70 -15.34
C PRO A 69 9.13 18.46 -16.22
N GLN A 70 9.57 17.31 -15.69
CA GLN A 70 9.74 16.07 -16.46
C GLN A 70 8.66 15.02 -16.17
N CYS A 71 7.83 15.25 -15.16
CA CYS A 71 6.78 14.34 -14.77
C CYS A 71 5.42 14.76 -15.38
N PRO A 72 4.57 13.82 -15.82
CA PRO A 72 3.19 14.13 -16.17
C PRO A 72 2.43 14.86 -15.05
N ILE A 73 2.67 14.50 -13.78
CA ILE A 73 2.21 15.24 -12.60
C ILE A 73 3.21 16.38 -12.35
N ALA A 74 3.02 17.49 -13.06
CA ALA A 74 4.00 18.58 -13.07
C ALA A 74 4.00 19.42 -11.78
N PHE A 75 2.88 19.51 -11.07
CA PHE A 75 2.80 20.23 -9.80
C PHE A 75 2.10 19.36 -8.75
N ARG A 76 2.70 19.26 -7.58
CA ARG A 76 2.10 18.63 -6.40
C ARG A 76 1.80 19.68 -5.34
N SER A 77 0.51 19.83 -5.02
CA SER A 77 0.00 20.80 -4.05
C SER A 77 0.32 20.34 -2.63
N CYS A 78 0.90 21.22 -1.85
CA CYS A 78 1.26 21.00 -0.44
C CYS A 78 0.44 21.85 0.52
N GLU A 79 0.15 23.11 0.13
CA GLU A 79 -0.60 24.08 0.94
C GLU A 79 -1.53 24.88 0.05
N LEU A 80 -2.76 25.12 0.51
CA LEU A 80 -3.79 25.84 -0.22
C LEU A 80 -3.91 27.32 0.18
N ASP A 81 -3.26 27.69 1.27
CA ASP A 81 -3.27 29.03 1.83
C ASP A 81 -1.90 29.69 1.68
N GLU A 82 -1.84 31.02 1.81
CA GLU A 82 -0.60 31.84 1.77
C GLU A 82 0.25 31.71 3.06
N LYS A 83 0.15 30.56 3.76
CA LYS A 83 0.94 30.29 4.96
C LYS A 83 2.41 30.06 4.63
N PRO A 84 3.32 30.27 5.60
CA PRO A 84 4.71 29.94 5.43
C PRO A 84 4.89 28.48 4.99
N PHE A 85 5.68 28.29 3.92
CA PHE A 85 5.98 27.02 3.33
C PHE A 85 7.48 26.75 3.52
N ASN A 86 7.83 26.13 4.65
CA ASN A 86 9.18 25.97 5.17
C ASN A 86 9.28 24.69 6.00
N ASP A 87 10.40 24.47 6.68
CA ASP A 87 10.61 23.29 7.52
C ASP A 87 9.59 23.17 8.67
N ASP A 88 9.14 24.27 9.26
CA ASP A 88 8.09 24.23 10.28
C ASP A 88 6.76 23.71 9.70
N TRP A 89 6.46 24.05 8.45
CA TRP A 89 5.34 23.48 7.74
C TRP A 89 5.51 21.96 7.58
N ALA A 90 6.67 21.50 7.13
CA ALA A 90 6.97 20.09 6.95
C ALA A 90 6.89 19.31 8.28
N ARG A 91 7.51 19.84 9.35
CA ARG A 91 7.44 19.27 10.71
C ARG A 91 6.00 19.12 11.18
N ARG A 92 5.18 20.16 11.08
CA ARG A 92 3.76 20.08 11.46
C ARG A 92 2.98 19.02 10.71
N ARG A 93 3.27 18.74 9.43
CA ARG A 93 2.60 17.67 8.67
C ARG A 93 3.02 16.29 9.15
N ILE A 94 4.32 16.10 9.33
CA ILE A 94 4.89 14.83 9.84
C ILE A 94 4.37 14.56 11.26
N ASP A 95 4.39 15.56 12.15
CA ASP A 95 3.91 15.42 13.54
C ASP A 95 2.43 15.05 13.61
N ARG A 96 1.60 15.63 12.76
CA ARG A 96 0.18 15.26 12.67
C ARG A 96 0.00 13.79 12.28
N ALA A 97 0.78 13.31 11.31
CA ALA A 97 0.76 11.92 10.92
C ALA A 97 1.22 11.00 12.06
N ILE A 98 2.30 11.35 12.77
CA ILE A 98 2.78 10.63 13.96
C ILE A 98 1.70 10.58 15.04
N GLN A 99 1.09 11.72 15.39
CA GLN A 99 0.04 11.79 16.40
C GLN A 99 -1.18 10.95 16.01
N TRP A 100 -1.56 10.97 14.73
CA TRP A 100 -2.67 10.15 14.23
C TRP A 100 -2.38 8.66 14.42
N ARG A 101 -1.19 8.18 14.05
CA ARG A 101 -0.80 6.75 14.23
C ARG A 101 -0.75 6.39 15.72
N LYS A 102 -0.16 7.22 16.56
CA LYS A 102 -0.14 7.00 18.02
C LYS A 102 -1.53 6.90 18.64
N ARG A 103 -2.51 7.62 18.09
CA ARG A 103 -3.91 7.59 18.56
C ARG A 103 -4.69 6.39 18.01
N SER A 104 -4.40 5.95 16.79
CA SER A 104 -5.22 4.98 16.05
C SER A 104 -4.69 3.55 16.10
N LEU A 105 -3.42 3.36 16.46
CA LEU A 105 -2.79 2.05 16.57
C LEU A 105 -2.61 1.65 18.04
N THR A 106 -2.78 0.36 18.30
CA THR A 106 -2.54 -0.24 19.61
C THR A 106 -1.06 -0.60 19.80
N ALA A 107 -0.60 -0.73 21.03
CA ALA A 107 0.80 -0.99 21.35
C ALA A 107 1.32 -2.34 20.80
N ASP A 108 0.42 -3.26 20.48
CA ASP A 108 0.71 -4.55 19.86
C ASP A 108 0.81 -4.49 18.33
N THR A 109 0.85 -3.27 17.75
CA THR A 109 1.06 -3.02 16.32
C THR A 109 2.24 -2.07 16.14
N THR A 110 3.40 -2.62 15.79
CA THR A 110 4.66 -1.89 15.56
C THR A 110 5.11 -1.93 14.09
N GLY A 111 4.30 -2.57 13.21
CA GLY A 111 4.44 -2.52 11.75
C GLY A 111 3.29 -1.73 11.14
N TYR A 112 3.57 -0.55 10.55
CA TYR A 112 2.54 0.33 10.01
C TYR A 112 3.11 1.38 9.06
N ARG A 113 2.24 1.95 8.23
CA ARG A 113 2.58 3.12 7.41
C ARG A 113 2.52 4.39 8.23
N LEU A 114 3.65 5.05 8.40
CA LEU A 114 3.75 6.31 9.12
C LEU A 114 3.35 7.50 8.25
N LEU A 115 3.86 7.56 7.02
CA LEU A 115 3.56 8.64 6.06
C LEU A 115 3.06 8.03 4.75
N HIS A 116 1.91 8.48 4.28
CA HIS A 116 1.25 7.99 3.07
C HIS A 116 1.08 9.09 2.00
N GLY A 117 2.14 9.79 1.69
CA GLY A 117 2.18 10.77 0.61
C GLY A 117 1.06 11.81 0.69
N GLU A 118 0.31 11.93 -0.37
CA GLU A 118 -0.79 12.87 -0.53
C GLU A 118 -1.89 12.71 0.53
N GLY A 119 -2.10 11.50 1.01
CA GLY A 119 -3.09 11.22 2.07
C GLY A 119 -2.76 11.86 3.41
N ASP A 120 -1.48 12.03 3.72
CA ASP A 120 -1.00 12.74 4.92
C ASP A 120 -0.59 14.19 4.62
N ASN A 121 -0.85 14.69 3.41
CA ASN A 121 -0.42 16.01 2.93
C ASN A 121 1.10 16.20 2.96
N VAL A 122 1.84 15.14 2.65
CA VAL A 122 3.29 15.11 2.41
C VAL A 122 3.56 14.48 1.05
N PRO A 123 3.15 15.13 -0.06
CA PRO A 123 3.06 14.51 -1.38
C PRO A 123 4.35 13.78 -1.78
N GLY A 124 4.18 12.55 -2.25
CA GLY A 124 5.27 11.71 -2.74
C GLY A 124 6.25 11.18 -1.69
N LEU A 125 6.04 11.47 -0.39
CA LEU A 125 6.86 10.93 0.71
C LEU A 125 6.12 9.77 1.39
N VAL A 126 6.70 8.58 1.35
CA VAL A 126 6.19 7.36 1.99
C VAL A 126 7.19 6.87 3.02
N VAL A 127 6.70 6.55 4.23
CA VAL A 127 7.52 5.96 5.29
C VAL A 127 6.74 4.84 5.96
N ASP A 128 7.33 3.66 6.01
CA ASP A 128 6.81 2.49 6.73
C ASP A 128 7.70 2.18 7.93
N ILE A 129 7.08 1.86 9.06
CA ILE A 129 7.74 1.46 10.31
C ILE A 129 7.69 -0.05 10.45
N TYR A 130 8.81 -0.64 10.87
CA TYR A 130 9.00 -2.05 11.18
C TYR A 130 9.73 -2.19 12.52
N GLY A 131 8.99 -2.13 13.62
CA GLY A 131 9.54 -2.05 14.98
C GLY A 131 10.43 -0.80 15.14
N PRO A 132 11.72 -0.95 15.47
CA PRO A 132 12.63 0.19 15.63
C PRO A 132 13.29 0.65 14.33
N TYR A 133 12.82 0.21 13.17
CA TYR A 133 13.37 0.56 11.86
C TYR A 133 12.32 1.21 10.97
N ALA A 134 12.76 2.03 10.03
CA ALA A 134 11.90 2.64 9.02
C ALA A 134 12.44 2.41 7.61
N VAL A 135 11.52 2.27 6.65
CA VAL A 135 11.81 2.31 5.23
C VAL A 135 11.12 3.52 4.63
N MET A 136 11.91 4.40 4.03
CA MET A 136 11.46 5.59 3.31
C MET A 136 11.46 5.33 1.81
N GLN A 137 10.47 5.87 1.10
CA GLN A 137 10.46 5.94 -0.36
C GLN A 137 10.00 7.31 -0.81
N LEU A 138 10.61 7.80 -1.88
CA LEU A 138 10.20 9.01 -2.58
C LEU A 138 9.62 8.63 -3.95
N ASP A 139 8.46 9.20 -4.30
CA ASP A 139 7.69 8.83 -5.48
C ASP A 139 8.19 9.57 -6.74
N GLY A 140 9.42 9.27 -7.13
CA GLY A 140 10.08 9.81 -8.31
C GLY A 140 10.96 11.03 -8.04
N ALA A 141 11.43 11.64 -9.11
CA ALA A 141 12.43 12.71 -9.07
C ALA A 141 11.92 14.00 -8.40
N GLY A 142 10.64 14.36 -8.62
CA GLY A 142 10.03 15.54 -7.99
C GLY A 142 10.10 15.52 -6.47
N PRO A 143 9.53 14.50 -5.80
CA PRO A 143 9.69 14.33 -4.36
C PRO A 143 11.15 14.24 -3.89
N SER A 144 12.02 13.56 -4.63
CA SER A 144 13.44 13.45 -4.31
C SER A 144 14.18 14.79 -4.37
N GLY A 145 13.78 15.67 -5.29
CA GLY A 145 14.32 17.03 -5.37
C GLY A 145 13.75 17.99 -4.32
N PHE A 146 12.57 17.71 -3.80
CA PHE A 146 11.86 18.58 -2.82
C PHE A 146 12.15 18.21 -1.37
N TRP A 147 12.00 16.93 -1.00
CA TRP A 147 12.20 16.45 0.36
C TRP A 147 13.68 16.18 0.64
N ASN A 148 14.20 16.68 1.76
CA ASN A 148 15.51 16.29 2.27
C ASN A 148 15.39 14.96 3.03
N ALA A 149 15.64 13.86 2.34
CA ALA A 149 15.50 12.52 2.91
C ALA A 149 16.36 12.32 4.16
N SER A 150 17.60 12.84 4.18
CA SER A 150 18.52 12.71 5.33
C SER A 150 18.03 13.50 6.53
N GLY A 151 17.55 14.74 6.33
CA GLY A 151 16.98 15.56 7.41
C GLY A 151 15.69 14.93 7.97
N ILE A 152 14.81 14.40 7.11
CA ILE A 152 13.61 13.68 7.55
C ILE A 152 13.99 12.41 8.32
N ALA A 153 14.98 11.65 7.86
CA ALA A 153 15.43 10.43 8.54
C ALA A 153 15.98 10.75 9.95
N ALA A 154 16.79 11.79 10.08
CA ALA A 154 17.31 12.25 11.38
C ALA A 154 16.18 12.67 12.32
N TYR A 155 15.24 13.48 11.82
CA TYR A 155 14.08 13.92 12.58
C TYR A 155 13.20 12.76 13.06
N LEU A 156 12.87 11.82 12.18
CA LEU A 156 12.06 10.66 12.54
C LEU A 156 12.80 9.75 13.53
N ALA A 157 14.10 9.57 13.36
CA ALA A 157 14.94 8.78 14.27
C ALA A 157 14.93 9.35 15.68
N GLU A 158 15.02 10.66 15.83
CA GLU A 158 14.94 11.36 17.12
C GLU A 158 13.56 11.19 17.76
N VAL A 159 12.48 11.56 17.05
CA VAL A 159 11.11 11.60 17.58
C VAL A 159 10.54 10.21 17.89
N LEU A 160 10.96 9.17 17.13
CA LEU A 160 10.46 7.80 17.26
C LEU A 160 11.50 6.83 17.83
N SER A 161 12.69 7.31 18.19
CA SER A 161 13.81 6.50 18.71
C SER A 161 14.16 5.33 17.78
N LEU A 162 14.24 5.60 16.46
CA LEU A 162 14.55 4.58 15.48
C LEU A 162 16.03 4.21 15.51
N LYS A 163 16.33 2.92 15.35
CA LYS A 163 17.70 2.39 15.24
C LYS A 163 18.28 2.53 13.84
N GLY A 164 17.43 2.62 12.83
CA GLY A 164 17.86 2.81 11.45
C GLY A 164 16.74 3.24 10.52
N VAL A 165 17.10 4.03 9.51
CA VAL A 165 16.20 4.50 8.45
C VAL A 165 16.84 4.19 7.10
N TRP A 166 16.16 3.38 6.29
CA TRP A 166 16.58 2.96 4.98
C TRP A 166 15.79 3.70 3.89
N LEU A 167 16.47 4.38 2.97
CA LEU A 167 15.87 4.93 1.76
C LEU A 167 15.89 3.85 0.67
N ARG A 168 14.72 3.40 0.27
CA ARG A 168 14.56 2.43 -0.80
C ARG A 168 14.36 3.13 -2.13
N SER A 169 15.20 2.84 -3.12
CA SER A 169 14.96 3.29 -4.49
C SER A 169 13.76 2.58 -5.11
N ARG A 170 13.00 3.28 -5.94
CA ARG A 170 11.95 2.71 -6.80
C ARG A 170 12.50 2.21 -8.14
N ASP A 171 13.69 2.67 -8.52
CA ASP A 171 14.31 2.29 -9.78
C ASP A 171 14.86 0.88 -9.70
N ARG A 172 14.53 0.06 -10.71
CA ARG A 172 14.99 -1.33 -10.77
C ARG A 172 16.51 -1.36 -10.87
N GLY A 173 17.14 -2.14 -9.98
CA GLY A 173 18.59 -2.32 -9.97
C GLY A 173 19.36 -1.23 -9.23
N VAL A 174 18.70 -0.19 -8.71
CA VAL A 174 19.33 0.82 -7.85
C VAL A 174 19.23 0.36 -6.40
N THR A 175 20.39 0.23 -5.76
CA THR A 175 20.48 -0.09 -4.33
C THR A 175 19.97 1.11 -3.52
N GLY A 176 19.20 0.84 -2.46
CA GLY A 176 18.81 1.88 -1.52
C GLY A 176 20.00 2.39 -0.70
N GLU A 177 19.74 3.32 0.22
CA GLU A 177 20.76 4.02 1.02
C GLU A 177 20.35 4.00 2.51
N LEU A 178 21.34 3.78 3.40
CA LEU A 178 21.15 3.94 4.83
C LEU A 178 21.28 5.42 5.20
N LEU A 179 20.17 6.06 5.56
CA LEU A 179 20.14 7.49 5.89
C LEU A 179 20.45 7.76 7.36
N HIS A 180 20.16 6.82 8.27
CA HIS A 180 20.39 7.00 9.69
C HIS A 180 20.66 5.65 10.38
N GLY A 181 21.55 5.66 11.40
CA GLY A 181 21.81 4.55 12.30
C GLY A 181 22.39 3.32 11.64
N ALA A 182 21.81 2.14 11.90
CA ALA A 182 22.28 0.86 11.38
C ALA A 182 21.11 -0.01 10.93
N MET A 183 21.35 -0.89 9.93
CA MET A 183 20.37 -1.88 9.51
C MET A 183 20.25 -3.03 10.54
N PRO A 184 19.09 -3.68 10.60
CA PRO A 184 18.95 -4.91 11.39
C PRO A 184 19.87 -6.02 10.83
N PRO A 185 20.22 -7.05 11.64
CA PRO A 185 20.97 -8.20 11.15
C PRO A 185 20.33 -8.81 9.90
N ASN A 186 21.13 -9.08 8.88
CA ASN A 186 20.69 -9.61 7.58
C ASN A 186 19.61 -8.76 6.88
N ASN A 187 19.46 -7.48 7.25
CA ASN A 187 18.40 -6.58 6.83
C ASN A 187 16.97 -7.01 7.21
N ILE A 188 16.83 -7.95 8.17
CA ILE A 188 15.55 -8.49 8.61
C ILE A 188 15.09 -7.77 9.87
N ALA A 189 14.03 -6.99 9.77
CA ALA A 189 13.38 -6.34 10.90
C ALA A 189 12.24 -7.21 11.46
N SER A 190 12.12 -7.27 12.78
CA SER A 190 10.98 -7.88 13.47
C SER A 190 9.99 -6.80 13.89
N PHE A 191 8.70 -7.10 13.76
CA PHE A 191 7.63 -6.18 14.12
C PHE A 191 6.36 -6.95 14.54
N LEU A 192 5.39 -6.24 15.09
CA LEU A 192 4.10 -6.78 15.48
C LEU A 192 2.97 -6.17 14.65
N GLU A 193 1.93 -6.96 14.40
CA GLU A 193 0.67 -6.54 13.82
C GLU A 193 -0.47 -7.24 14.58
N HIS A 194 -1.25 -6.49 15.36
CA HIS A 194 -2.29 -7.04 16.25
C HIS A 194 -1.77 -8.22 17.10
N GLY A 195 -0.57 -8.07 17.66
CA GLY A 195 0.12 -9.09 18.46
C GLY A 195 0.76 -10.22 17.68
N ILE A 196 0.55 -10.31 16.37
CA ILE A 196 1.19 -11.30 15.50
C ILE A 196 2.64 -10.89 15.23
N GLN A 197 3.58 -11.83 15.39
CA GLN A 197 4.99 -11.60 15.13
C GLN A 197 5.32 -11.79 13.65
N TRP A 198 5.99 -10.81 13.06
CA TRP A 198 6.42 -10.82 11.68
C TRP A 198 7.88 -10.44 11.52
N THR A 199 8.45 -10.85 10.41
CA THR A 199 9.74 -10.35 9.94
C THR A 199 9.60 -9.80 8.52
N ALA A 200 10.38 -8.76 8.20
CA ALA A 200 10.45 -8.18 6.88
C ALA A 200 11.89 -7.93 6.44
N ASP A 201 12.24 -8.34 5.24
CA ASP A 201 13.48 -7.92 4.59
C ASP A 201 13.30 -6.51 4.05
N LEU A 202 13.95 -5.53 4.69
CA LEU A 202 13.80 -4.12 4.38
C LEU A 202 14.45 -3.72 3.03
N VAL A 203 15.34 -4.55 2.52
CA VAL A 203 16.08 -4.31 1.27
C VAL A 203 15.47 -5.06 0.10
N LYS A 204 15.20 -6.36 0.24
CA LYS A 204 14.76 -7.26 -0.85
C LYS A 204 13.27 -7.57 -0.82
N GLY A 205 12.56 -7.35 0.29
CA GLY A 205 11.12 -7.64 0.42
C GLY A 205 10.29 -6.87 -0.59
N GLN A 206 9.10 -7.36 -0.91
CA GLN A 206 8.16 -6.62 -1.77
C GLN A 206 7.67 -5.33 -1.09
N LYS A 207 7.27 -4.33 -1.87
CA LYS A 207 6.94 -2.97 -1.39
C LYS A 207 8.11 -2.42 -0.56
N THR A 208 7.89 -2.13 0.70
CA THR A 208 8.91 -1.70 1.67
C THR A 208 9.41 -2.84 2.57
N GLY A 209 8.89 -4.07 2.38
CA GLY A 209 9.23 -5.26 3.16
C GLY A 209 8.02 -6.16 3.42
N PHE A 210 6.83 -5.58 3.62
CA PHE A 210 5.60 -6.30 3.92
C PHE A 210 4.36 -5.58 3.37
N PHE A 211 3.21 -6.27 3.26
CA PHE A 211 1.94 -5.71 2.80
C PHE A 211 1.13 -5.15 3.99
N LEU A 212 1.54 -4.01 4.51
CA LEU A 212 0.91 -3.37 5.67
C LEU A 212 -0.53 -2.91 5.40
N ASP A 213 -0.88 -2.72 4.14
CA ASP A 213 -2.21 -2.30 3.68
C ASP A 213 -3.28 -3.38 3.82
N GLN A 214 -2.91 -4.65 4.05
CA GLN A 214 -3.84 -5.75 4.28
C GLN A 214 -4.09 -6.04 5.78
N ARG A 215 -3.56 -5.24 6.71
CA ARG A 215 -3.61 -5.49 8.15
C ARG A 215 -5.01 -5.79 8.68
N GLU A 216 -5.98 -4.92 8.40
CA GLU A 216 -7.34 -5.10 8.92
C GLU A 216 -8.09 -6.25 8.23
N ASN A 217 -7.75 -6.54 6.97
CA ASN A 217 -8.30 -7.69 6.26
C ASN A 217 -7.75 -9.01 6.84
N ARG A 218 -6.47 -9.05 7.25
CA ARG A 218 -5.90 -10.19 7.98
C ARG A 218 -6.58 -10.38 9.34
N ARG A 219 -6.87 -9.29 10.06
CA ARG A 219 -7.62 -9.35 11.32
C ARG A 219 -9.02 -9.92 11.11
N LEU A 220 -9.75 -9.48 10.09
CA LEU A 220 -11.06 -10.02 9.74
C LEU A 220 -11.00 -11.53 9.44
N VAL A 221 -10.02 -11.99 8.67
CA VAL A 221 -9.82 -13.42 8.39
C VAL A 221 -9.51 -14.18 9.67
N ARG A 222 -8.65 -13.65 10.56
CA ARG A 222 -8.36 -14.26 11.87
C ARG A 222 -9.63 -14.49 12.68
N GLU A 223 -10.51 -13.50 12.77
CA GLU A 223 -11.77 -13.58 13.53
C GLU A 223 -12.74 -14.64 13.00
N LEU A 224 -12.66 -14.98 11.70
CA LEU A 224 -13.57 -15.92 11.03
C LEU A 224 -13.02 -17.36 10.94
N SER A 225 -11.77 -17.59 11.36
CA SER A 225 -11.06 -18.84 11.04
C SER A 225 -11.24 -19.99 12.04
N GLN A 226 -11.90 -19.78 13.18
CA GLN A 226 -12.03 -20.79 14.22
C GLN A 226 -12.65 -22.10 13.70
N GLY A 227 -11.86 -23.19 13.77
CA GLY A 227 -12.24 -24.52 13.33
C GLY A 227 -12.34 -24.74 11.81
N GLN A 228 -11.99 -23.73 11.00
CA GLN A 228 -12.13 -23.76 9.55
C GLN A 228 -10.92 -24.37 8.86
N ARG A 229 -11.14 -24.94 7.66
CA ARG A 229 -10.11 -25.23 6.67
C ARG A 229 -9.93 -24.02 5.77
N VAL A 230 -8.76 -23.44 5.73
CA VAL A 230 -8.46 -22.18 5.03
C VAL A 230 -7.53 -22.42 3.87
N LEU A 231 -7.85 -21.87 2.69
CA LEU A 231 -6.97 -21.80 1.51
C LEU A 231 -6.56 -20.34 1.27
N ASN A 232 -5.27 -20.09 1.27
CA ASN A 232 -4.70 -18.79 0.96
C ASN A 232 -3.94 -18.86 -0.36
N LEU A 233 -4.49 -18.25 -1.41
CA LEU A 233 -3.94 -18.15 -2.75
C LEU A 233 -3.14 -16.85 -2.90
N PHE A 234 -1.99 -16.92 -3.62
CA PHE A 234 -1.00 -15.83 -3.68
C PHE A 234 -0.51 -15.46 -2.28
N ALA A 235 -0.16 -16.49 -1.52
CA ALA A 235 0.05 -16.39 -0.09
C ALA A 235 1.24 -15.51 0.30
N TYR A 236 2.17 -15.25 -0.63
CA TYR A 236 3.42 -14.54 -0.36
C TYR A 236 4.08 -15.11 0.89
N THR A 237 4.44 -14.27 1.87
CA THR A 237 5.07 -14.70 3.14
C THR A 237 4.05 -15.14 4.20
N GLY A 238 2.85 -15.54 3.81
CA GLY A 238 1.85 -16.19 4.66
C GLY A 238 1.04 -15.25 5.54
N GLY A 239 0.89 -13.98 5.16
CA GLY A 239 0.20 -13.00 5.98
C GLY A 239 -1.20 -13.44 6.42
N PHE A 240 -2.06 -13.82 5.48
CA PHE A 240 -3.39 -14.35 5.79
C PHE A 240 -3.34 -15.74 6.44
N SER A 241 -2.35 -16.57 6.06
CA SER A 241 -2.22 -17.93 6.58
C SER A 241 -1.97 -17.94 8.08
N VAL A 242 -0.98 -17.16 8.56
CA VAL A 242 -0.65 -17.06 9.99
C VAL A 242 -1.80 -16.42 10.76
N ALA A 243 -2.45 -15.40 10.20
CA ALA A 243 -3.64 -14.78 10.80
C ALA A 243 -4.76 -15.82 10.99
N ALA A 244 -5.03 -16.64 9.97
CA ALA A 244 -6.01 -17.72 10.06
C ALA A 244 -5.62 -18.79 11.10
N GLY A 245 -4.34 -19.20 11.13
CA GLY A 245 -3.83 -20.15 12.13
C GLY A 245 -4.04 -19.66 13.56
N LEU A 246 -3.66 -18.41 13.85
CA LEU A 246 -3.87 -17.77 15.16
C LEU A 246 -5.37 -17.51 15.46
N GLY A 247 -6.21 -17.50 14.43
CA GLY A 247 -7.68 -17.49 14.56
C GLY A 247 -8.27 -18.87 14.88
N GLY A 248 -7.45 -19.89 15.06
CA GLY A 248 -7.89 -21.25 15.40
C GLY A 248 -8.32 -22.09 14.19
N ALA A 249 -7.82 -21.78 12.98
CA ALA A 249 -8.06 -22.63 11.81
C ALA A 249 -7.62 -24.07 12.07
N LYS A 250 -8.45 -25.02 11.64
CA LYS A 250 -8.13 -26.45 11.76
C LYS A 250 -6.96 -26.86 10.88
N HIS A 251 -6.87 -26.27 9.69
CA HIS A 251 -5.78 -26.48 8.74
C HIS A 251 -5.72 -25.31 7.78
N VAL A 252 -4.52 -24.85 7.42
CA VAL A 252 -4.28 -23.78 6.46
C VAL A 252 -3.43 -24.29 5.30
N THR A 253 -3.88 -24.03 4.09
CA THR A 253 -3.13 -24.30 2.85
C THR A 253 -2.69 -22.99 2.25
N SER A 254 -1.38 -22.82 2.02
CA SER A 254 -0.78 -21.65 1.36
C SER A 254 -0.28 -22.03 -0.02
N VAL A 255 -0.65 -21.25 -1.03
CA VAL A 255 -0.21 -21.45 -2.42
C VAL A 255 0.41 -20.17 -2.95
N ASP A 256 1.64 -20.24 -3.43
CA ASP A 256 2.34 -19.14 -4.11
C ASP A 256 3.38 -19.71 -5.08
N LEU A 257 3.62 -19.04 -6.20
CA LEU A 257 4.61 -19.47 -7.18
C LEU A 257 6.04 -19.40 -6.62
N ALA A 258 6.31 -18.44 -5.71
CA ALA A 258 7.64 -18.15 -5.21
C ALA A 258 8.04 -19.07 -4.05
N LYS A 259 8.86 -20.08 -4.31
CA LYS A 259 9.37 -21.00 -3.29
C LYS A 259 9.98 -20.30 -2.05
N PRO A 260 10.76 -19.20 -2.17
CA PRO A 260 11.24 -18.46 -0.99
C PRO A 260 10.11 -17.84 -0.16
N ALA A 261 9.02 -17.41 -0.79
CA ALA A 261 7.87 -16.83 -0.09
C ALA A 261 7.13 -17.91 0.73
N ILE A 262 6.93 -19.11 0.18
CA ILE A 262 6.35 -20.23 0.90
C ILE A 262 7.25 -20.67 2.08
N ALA A 263 8.57 -20.71 1.91
CA ALA A 263 9.49 -20.99 3.01
C ALA A 263 9.40 -19.93 4.12
N MET A 264 9.25 -18.66 3.76
CA MET A 264 9.05 -17.58 4.73
C MET A 264 7.68 -17.69 5.41
N ALA A 265 6.63 -18.11 4.70
CA ALA A 265 5.31 -18.36 5.28
C ALA A 265 5.38 -19.44 6.37
N GLN A 266 6.12 -20.52 6.12
CA GLN A 266 6.40 -21.56 7.12
C GLN A 266 7.18 -21.01 8.32
N SER A 267 8.21 -20.18 8.07
CA SER A 267 8.98 -19.56 9.16
C SER A 267 8.11 -18.62 10.01
N HIS A 268 7.22 -17.84 9.40
CA HIS A 268 6.27 -16.98 10.14
C HIS A 268 5.24 -17.80 10.93
N TRP A 269 4.81 -18.96 10.40
CA TRP A 269 3.94 -19.90 11.09
C TRP A 269 4.59 -20.40 12.40
N GLU A 270 5.81 -20.88 12.29
CA GLU A 270 6.61 -21.38 13.42
C GLU A 270 6.97 -20.27 14.42
N LEU A 271 7.32 -19.06 13.93
CA LEU A 271 7.62 -17.88 14.75
C LEU A 271 6.47 -17.53 15.71
N ASN A 272 5.23 -17.81 15.28
CA ASN A 272 4.03 -17.56 16.08
C ASN A 272 3.57 -18.78 16.89
N GLY A 273 4.40 -19.82 17.00
CA GLY A 273 4.12 -20.99 17.83
C GLY A 273 3.00 -21.89 17.31
N LEU A 274 2.65 -21.78 16.04
CA LEU A 274 1.63 -22.60 15.41
C LEU A 274 2.17 -23.98 15.07
N ALA A 275 1.33 -25.03 15.22
CA ALA A 275 1.72 -26.41 15.00
C ALA A 275 1.99 -26.70 13.51
N PRO A 276 3.18 -27.21 13.13
CA PRO A 276 3.57 -27.38 11.73
C PRO A 276 2.60 -28.27 10.92
N GLU A 277 1.99 -29.25 11.56
CA GLU A 277 1.02 -30.17 10.92
C GLU A 277 -0.30 -29.51 10.52
N GLN A 278 -0.57 -28.32 11.01
CA GLN A 278 -1.76 -27.54 10.64
C GLN A 278 -1.52 -26.64 9.43
N HIS A 279 -0.33 -26.64 8.84
CA HIS A 279 0.01 -25.82 7.68
C HIS A 279 0.61 -26.64 6.55
N ALA A 280 0.12 -26.42 5.33
CA ALA A 280 0.69 -26.96 4.11
C ALA A 280 1.02 -25.85 3.13
N GLY A 281 2.29 -25.72 2.73
CA GLY A 281 2.76 -24.76 1.74
C GLY A 281 3.06 -25.40 0.39
N PHE A 282 2.52 -24.84 -0.68
CA PHE A 282 2.72 -25.29 -2.07
C PHE A 282 3.36 -24.18 -2.89
N ALA A 283 4.55 -24.45 -3.44
CA ALA A 283 5.27 -23.54 -4.33
C ALA A 283 4.94 -23.89 -5.78
N GLU A 284 3.73 -23.51 -6.25
CA GLU A 284 3.21 -23.83 -7.56
C GLU A 284 2.26 -22.76 -8.12
N ASP A 285 1.91 -22.85 -9.39
CA ASP A 285 0.94 -21.93 -10.00
C ASP A 285 -0.45 -22.12 -9.41
N VAL A 286 -1.09 -20.99 -9.05
CA VAL A 286 -2.41 -21.00 -8.41
C VAL A 286 -3.49 -21.60 -9.30
N PHE A 287 -3.46 -21.39 -10.64
CA PHE A 287 -4.45 -21.97 -11.54
C PHE A 287 -4.28 -23.49 -11.67
N GLU A 288 -3.03 -23.97 -11.70
CA GLU A 288 -2.73 -25.41 -11.72
C GLU A 288 -3.17 -26.08 -10.41
N PHE A 289 -2.87 -25.44 -9.26
CA PHE A 289 -3.34 -25.91 -7.95
C PHE A 289 -4.88 -26.02 -7.89
N LEU A 290 -5.59 -24.96 -8.29
CA LEU A 290 -7.05 -24.92 -8.29
C LEU A 290 -7.66 -25.98 -9.21
N ALA A 291 -7.08 -26.22 -10.40
CA ALA A 291 -7.53 -27.25 -11.32
C ALA A 291 -7.34 -28.67 -10.73
N ALA A 292 -6.21 -28.92 -10.10
CA ALA A 292 -5.94 -30.17 -9.40
C ALA A 292 -6.87 -30.38 -8.20
N ALA A 293 -7.11 -29.32 -7.39
CA ALA A 293 -8.04 -29.36 -6.26
C ALA A 293 -9.48 -29.67 -6.70
N GLN A 294 -9.96 -29.06 -7.79
CA GLN A 294 -11.27 -29.37 -8.37
C GLN A 294 -11.37 -30.82 -8.83
N THR A 295 -10.33 -31.38 -9.46
CA THR A 295 -10.28 -32.80 -9.86
C THR A 295 -10.36 -33.72 -8.65
N ARG A 296 -9.68 -33.39 -7.56
CA ARG A 296 -9.71 -34.12 -6.28
C ARG A 296 -11.00 -33.88 -5.48
N ARG A 297 -11.88 -32.94 -5.92
CA ARG A 297 -13.07 -32.47 -5.19
C ARG A 297 -12.73 -31.96 -3.79
N GLU A 298 -11.58 -31.32 -3.66
CA GLU A 298 -11.12 -30.75 -2.41
C GLU A 298 -11.80 -29.39 -2.17
N LEU A 299 -12.28 -29.15 -0.94
CA LEU A 299 -13.04 -27.97 -0.59
C LEU A 299 -12.48 -27.34 0.69
N TRP A 300 -12.59 -26.01 0.78
CA TRP A 300 -12.19 -25.23 1.95
C TRP A 300 -13.37 -24.38 2.44
N ASP A 301 -13.43 -24.18 3.75
CA ASP A 301 -14.46 -23.37 4.39
C ASP A 301 -14.24 -21.88 4.13
N ILE A 302 -12.96 -21.45 4.05
CA ILE A 302 -12.57 -20.09 3.70
C ILE A 302 -11.53 -20.17 2.58
N VAL A 303 -11.78 -19.44 1.50
CA VAL A 303 -10.80 -19.26 0.40
C VAL A 303 -10.45 -17.79 0.30
N ILE A 304 -9.15 -17.46 0.35
CA ILE A 304 -8.63 -16.10 0.19
C ILE A 304 -7.92 -16.04 -1.17
N CYS A 305 -8.32 -15.06 -1.97
CA CYS A 305 -7.81 -14.84 -3.32
C CYS A 305 -7.33 -13.37 -3.44
N ASP A 306 -6.04 -13.13 -3.14
CA ASP A 306 -5.39 -11.81 -3.15
C ASP A 306 -4.24 -11.78 -4.18
N PRO A 307 -4.55 -11.77 -5.49
CA PRO A 307 -3.54 -11.81 -6.54
C PRO A 307 -2.78 -10.48 -6.66
N PRO A 308 -1.60 -10.49 -7.31
CA PRO A 308 -0.92 -9.26 -7.71
C PRO A 308 -1.79 -8.43 -8.64
N SER A 309 -1.45 -7.13 -8.81
CA SER A 309 -2.19 -6.26 -9.74
C SER A 309 -2.13 -6.79 -11.17
N PHE A 310 -3.31 -7.11 -11.72
CA PHE A 310 -3.46 -7.49 -13.14
C PHE A 310 -3.63 -6.28 -14.06
N ALA A 311 -3.97 -5.08 -13.52
CA ALA A 311 -4.14 -3.85 -14.29
C ALA A 311 -3.10 -2.78 -13.90
N PRO A 312 -1.82 -2.90 -14.34
CA PRO A 312 -0.80 -1.89 -14.07
C PRO A 312 -1.01 -0.60 -14.90
N SER A 313 -1.86 -0.64 -15.92
CA SER A 313 -2.20 0.49 -16.79
C SER A 313 -3.66 0.40 -17.22
N GLU A 314 -4.22 1.51 -17.69
CA GLU A 314 -5.58 1.56 -18.22
C GLU A 314 -5.78 0.61 -19.42
N SER A 315 -4.79 0.51 -20.30
CA SER A 315 -4.85 -0.39 -21.46
C SER A 315 -4.88 -1.88 -21.10
N SER A 316 -4.46 -2.26 -19.89
CA SER A 316 -4.47 -3.64 -19.41
C SER A 316 -5.78 -4.03 -18.67
N VAL A 317 -6.71 -3.11 -18.49
CA VAL A 317 -7.98 -3.35 -17.77
C VAL A 317 -8.80 -4.49 -18.36
N PRO A 318 -9.05 -4.60 -19.69
CA PRO A 318 -9.86 -5.69 -20.24
C PRO A 318 -9.28 -7.08 -19.94
N GLN A 319 -7.95 -7.25 -20.09
CA GLN A 319 -7.27 -8.51 -19.78
C GLN A 319 -7.32 -8.82 -18.27
N ALA A 320 -7.17 -7.78 -17.44
CA ALA A 320 -7.24 -7.92 -15.99
C ALA A 320 -8.63 -8.38 -15.54
N VAL A 321 -9.71 -7.80 -16.09
CA VAL A 321 -11.11 -8.22 -15.81
C VAL A 321 -11.29 -9.70 -16.11
N ALA A 322 -10.84 -10.17 -17.29
CA ALA A 322 -10.94 -11.57 -17.66
C ALA A 322 -10.13 -12.49 -16.72
N ALA A 323 -8.92 -12.07 -16.32
CA ALA A 323 -8.06 -12.83 -15.42
C ALA A 323 -8.68 -12.92 -14.01
N TYR A 324 -9.17 -11.81 -13.44
CA TYR A 324 -9.88 -11.81 -12.16
C TYR A 324 -11.11 -12.72 -12.20
N ARG A 325 -11.96 -12.61 -13.23
CA ARG A 325 -13.16 -13.44 -13.38
C ARG A 325 -12.81 -14.93 -13.38
N LYS A 326 -11.86 -15.35 -14.21
CA LYS A 326 -11.41 -16.74 -14.28
C LYS A 326 -10.89 -17.25 -12.93
N LEU A 327 -10.08 -16.45 -12.26
CA LEU A 327 -9.46 -16.79 -10.97
C LEU A 327 -10.51 -16.91 -9.87
N ILE A 328 -11.41 -15.93 -9.75
CA ILE A 328 -12.47 -15.91 -8.73
C ILE A 328 -13.47 -17.06 -8.98
N ALA A 329 -13.81 -17.35 -10.23
CA ALA A 329 -14.68 -18.49 -10.56
C ALA A 329 -14.04 -19.83 -10.15
N ALA A 330 -12.74 -20.01 -10.40
CA ALA A 330 -12.01 -21.20 -9.97
C ALA A 330 -11.94 -21.31 -8.44
N SER A 331 -11.74 -20.19 -7.74
CA SER A 331 -11.75 -20.12 -6.26
C SER A 331 -13.13 -20.44 -5.68
N ALA A 332 -14.20 -19.92 -6.28
CA ALA A 332 -15.59 -20.22 -5.86
C ALA A 332 -15.94 -21.72 -5.98
N LYS A 333 -15.39 -22.43 -6.99
CA LYS A 333 -15.60 -23.88 -7.18
C LYS A 333 -15.00 -24.73 -6.07
N VAL A 334 -13.91 -24.28 -5.44
CA VAL A 334 -13.26 -24.97 -4.32
C VAL A 334 -13.68 -24.45 -2.95
N THR A 335 -14.55 -23.44 -2.91
CA THR A 335 -15.15 -22.96 -1.68
C THR A 335 -16.32 -23.89 -1.27
N GLN A 336 -16.35 -24.35 -0.01
CA GLN A 336 -17.46 -25.14 0.53
C GLN A 336 -18.81 -24.40 0.37
N ARG A 337 -19.91 -25.13 0.22
CA ARG A 337 -21.24 -24.51 0.25
C ARG A 337 -21.51 -23.88 1.63
N GLY A 338 -21.97 -22.63 1.63
CA GLY A 338 -22.10 -21.83 2.85
C GLY A 338 -20.79 -21.28 3.38
N GLY A 339 -19.65 -21.62 2.72
CA GLY A 339 -18.30 -21.14 3.05
C GLY A 339 -18.06 -19.71 2.58
N LEU A 340 -16.88 -19.21 2.92
CA LEU A 340 -16.45 -17.82 2.68
C LEU A 340 -15.43 -17.75 1.54
N LEU A 341 -15.64 -16.80 0.64
CA LEU A 341 -14.68 -16.42 -0.39
C LEU A 341 -14.29 -14.96 -0.19
N ALA A 342 -13.04 -14.73 0.17
CA ALA A 342 -12.46 -13.40 0.24
C ALA A 342 -11.68 -13.12 -1.04
N THR A 343 -12.06 -12.08 -1.77
CA THR A 343 -11.39 -11.66 -3.00
C THR A 343 -10.80 -10.28 -2.85
N ALA A 344 -9.59 -10.05 -3.39
CA ALA A 344 -8.95 -8.75 -3.31
C ALA A 344 -8.45 -8.26 -4.67
N SER A 345 -8.35 -6.94 -4.80
CA SER A 345 -7.70 -6.27 -5.92
C SER A 345 -7.00 -5.01 -5.45
N CYS A 346 -5.71 -4.90 -5.75
CA CYS A 346 -4.91 -3.68 -5.51
C CYS A 346 -4.76 -2.81 -6.77
N SER A 347 -5.51 -3.08 -7.84
CA SER A 347 -5.45 -2.32 -9.10
C SER A 347 -6.22 -1.02 -8.99
N SER A 348 -5.53 0.13 -9.06
CA SER A 348 -6.16 1.47 -9.03
C SER A 348 -7.05 1.74 -10.26
N HIS A 349 -6.77 1.10 -11.39
CA HIS A 349 -7.55 1.20 -12.62
C HIS A 349 -8.85 0.35 -12.64
N ILE A 350 -9.10 -0.43 -11.59
CA ILE A 350 -10.35 -1.19 -11.43
C ILE A 350 -11.13 -0.60 -10.25
N PRO A 351 -12.19 0.18 -10.50
CA PRO A 351 -13.06 0.72 -9.45
C PRO A 351 -13.75 -0.40 -8.64
N GLU A 352 -14.23 -0.07 -7.45
CA GLU A 352 -14.94 -1.01 -6.57
C GLU A 352 -16.19 -1.59 -7.25
N SER A 353 -16.98 -0.75 -7.95
CA SER A 353 -18.16 -1.19 -8.69
C SER A 353 -17.83 -2.25 -9.73
N THR A 354 -16.80 -2.01 -10.55
CA THR A 354 -16.34 -2.98 -11.56
C THR A 354 -15.80 -4.26 -10.90
N PHE A 355 -15.12 -4.14 -9.75
CA PHE A 355 -14.65 -5.33 -9.04
C PHE A 355 -15.80 -6.16 -8.47
N LEU A 356 -16.89 -5.54 -8.04
CA LEU A 356 -18.12 -6.24 -7.61
C LEU A 356 -18.80 -6.94 -8.79
N GLU A 357 -18.90 -6.30 -9.96
CA GLU A 357 -19.43 -6.93 -11.19
C GLU A 357 -18.59 -8.16 -11.58
N ILE A 358 -17.26 -8.06 -11.52
CA ILE A 358 -16.37 -9.21 -11.77
C ILE A 358 -16.66 -10.36 -10.81
N ASN A 359 -16.88 -10.08 -9.52
CA ASN A 359 -17.21 -11.10 -8.52
C ASN A 359 -18.55 -11.76 -8.80
N GLU A 360 -19.57 -10.97 -9.16
CA GLU A 360 -20.90 -11.46 -9.52
C GLU A 360 -20.84 -12.43 -10.70
N GLU A 361 -20.22 -12.00 -11.81
CA GLU A 361 -20.04 -12.84 -13.02
C GLU A 361 -19.24 -14.11 -12.70
N ALA A 362 -18.15 -14.01 -11.94
CA ALA A 362 -17.30 -15.15 -11.61
C ALA A 362 -18.01 -16.20 -10.76
N VAL A 363 -18.75 -15.76 -9.73
CA VAL A 363 -19.52 -16.66 -8.88
C VAL A 363 -20.66 -17.33 -9.67
N SER A 364 -21.33 -16.59 -10.57
CA SER A 364 -22.34 -17.13 -11.49
C SER A 364 -21.74 -18.15 -12.46
N GLU A 365 -20.56 -17.90 -13.04
CA GLU A 365 -19.81 -18.85 -13.89
C GLU A 365 -19.45 -20.14 -13.13
N ALA A 366 -19.17 -20.04 -11.84
CA ALA A 366 -18.96 -21.19 -10.97
C ALA A 366 -20.27 -21.95 -10.65
N ARG A 367 -21.43 -21.52 -11.15
CA ARG A 367 -22.77 -22.03 -10.85
C ARG A 367 -23.11 -21.97 -9.35
N ARG A 368 -22.69 -20.87 -8.71
CA ARG A 368 -22.86 -20.59 -7.29
C ARG A 368 -23.64 -19.28 -7.11
N ARG A 369 -24.11 -19.03 -5.90
CA ARG A 369 -24.70 -17.75 -5.48
C ARG A 369 -23.80 -17.11 -4.44
N GLY A 370 -23.53 -15.82 -4.56
CA GLY A 370 -22.74 -15.05 -3.62
C GLY A 370 -23.60 -14.06 -2.84
N THR A 371 -23.36 -13.95 -1.54
CA THR A 371 -23.90 -12.88 -0.69
C THR A 371 -22.73 -12.05 -0.17
N VAL A 372 -22.70 -10.75 -0.45
CA VAL A 372 -21.67 -9.84 0.08
C VAL A 372 -21.90 -9.67 1.59
N LEU A 373 -20.90 -10.04 2.38
CA LEU A 373 -20.89 -9.85 3.83
C LEU A 373 -20.16 -8.58 4.24
N SER A 374 -19.07 -8.23 3.54
CA SER A 374 -18.28 -7.05 3.83
C SER A 374 -17.52 -6.59 2.59
N ILE A 375 -17.35 -5.28 2.48
CA ILE A 375 -16.44 -4.63 1.53
C ILE A 375 -15.53 -3.75 2.35
N THR A 376 -14.22 -4.01 2.29
CA THR A 376 -13.20 -3.26 3.01
C THR A 376 -12.07 -2.84 2.06
N GLY A 377 -11.11 -2.10 2.55
CA GLY A 377 -9.96 -1.62 1.77
C GLY A 377 -8.71 -1.52 2.63
N GLN A 378 -7.88 -0.54 2.29
CA GLN A 378 -6.68 -0.25 3.07
C GLN A 378 -7.04 0.30 4.47
N PRO A 379 -6.18 0.06 5.47
CA PRO A 379 -6.39 0.54 6.84
C PRO A 379 -6.16 2.06 6.97
N TRP A 380 -6.51 2.60 8.09
CA TRP A 380 -6.53 4.05 8.40
C TRP A 380 -5.17 4.73 8.34
N ASP A 381 -4.07 3.99 8.46
CA ASP A 381 -2.71 4.48 8.26
C ASP A 381 -2.30 4.58 6.78
N HIS A 382 -3.21 4.20 5.86
CA HIS A 382 -3.11 4.43 4.43
C HIS A 382 -4.22 5.42 3.97
N PRO A 383 -4.23 6.67 4.49
CA PRO A 383 -5.30 7.61 4.19
C PRO A 383 -5.30 8.01 2.71
N ALA A 384 -6.49 8.27 2.17
CA ALA A 384 -6.69 8.74 0.81
C ALA A 384 -7.34 10.13 0.82
N PRO A 385 -6.88 11.09 0.00
CA PRO A 385 -7.59 12.34 -0.19
C PRO A 385 -9.00 12.07 -0.71
N LEU A 386 -10.01 12.74 -0.11
CA LEU A 386 -11.41 12.51 -0.46
C LEU A 386 -11.70 12.69 -1.95
N VAL A 387 -11.00 13.62 -2.59
CA VAL A 387 -11.18 14.00 -3.99
C VAL A 387 -10.37 13.16 -4.99
N CYS A 388 -9.58 12.20 -4.49
CA CYS A 388 -8.73 11.32 -5.31
C CYS A 388 -9.09 9.85 -5.04
N PRO A 389 -10.15 9.33 -5.68
CA PRO A 389 -10.59 7.95 -5.49
C PRO A 389 -9.50 6.92 -5.84
N GLU A 390 -8.57 7.25 -6.73
CA GLU A 390 -7.45 6.41 -7.13
C GLU A 390 -6.48 6.06 -5.99
N PHE A 391 -6.47 6.84 -4.91
CA PHE A 391 -5.72 6.51 -3.69
C PHE A 391 -6.42 5.42 -2.85
N ARG A 392 -7.69 5.13 -3.12
CA ARG A 392 -8.41 3.98 -2.53
C ARG A 392 -8.24 2.78 -3.44
N TYR A 393 -7.01 2.32 -3.56
CA TYR A 393 -6.62 1.31 -4.55
C TYR A 393 -6.96 -0.12 -4.13
N LEU A 394 -7.05 -0.41 -2.81
CA LEU A 394 -7.34 -1.74 -2.31
C LEU A 394 -8.84 -1.96 -2.16
N LYS A 395 -9.34 -3.04 -2.73
CA LYS A 395 -10.68 -3.60 -2.55
C LYS A 395 -10.52 -5.00 -1.99
N PHE A 396 -11.25 -5.28 -0.92
CA PHE A 396 -11.33 -6.60 -0.31
C PHE A 396 -12.81 -6.93 -0.08
N VAL A 397 -13.31 -7.92 -0.78
CA VAL A 397 -14.73 -8.32 -0.76
C VAL A 397 -14.85 -9.69 -0.11
N LEU A 398 -15.60 -9.78 0.96
CA LEU A 398 -15.93 -11.03 1.63
C LEU A 398 -17.32 -11.49 1.20
N LEU A 399 -17.38 -12.66 0.61
CA LEU A 399 -18.61 -13.29 0.12
C LEU A 399 -18.91 -14.56 0.91
N ARG A 400 -20.19 -14.84 1.19
CA ARG A 400 -20.66 -16.18 1.47
C ARG A 400 -21.12 -16.82 0.15
N VAL A 401 -20.69 -18.05 -0.11
CA VAL A 401 -20.91 -18.75 -1.39
C VAL A 401 -21.78 -19.99 -1.16
N GLU A 402 -22.95 -20.03 -1.84
CA GLU A 402 -23.95 -21.11 -1.72
C GLU A 402 -23.89 -22.11 -2.89
#